data_d1d8278ee5068b3de39131f48215bffc
#
_entry.id   d1d8278ee5068b3de39131f48215bffc
#
_cell.length_a   1.000
_cell.length_b   1.000
_cell.length_c   1.000
_cell.angle_alpha   90.00
_cell.angle_beta   90.00
_cell.angle_gamma   90.00
#
_symmetry.space_group_name_H-M   'P 1'
#
loop_
_entity.id
_entity.type
_entity.pdbx_description
1 polymer ?
#
loop_
_entity_poly.entity_id
_entity_poly.type
_entity_poly.pdbx_seq_one_letter_code
_entity_poly.pdbx_strand_id
1 'polypeptide(L)'
;VEGSSTAVMVCDREGILSRVRWSTSLQDLAQAELVVEAIPERLELKTAVFAELDQICPPDTILATNTSSLSVTELSVATGRPSKVIGMHFFNPAPVMKLVEVISTVVTEPGVIDDVEALAARLGKTDVTVGDKAGFIANALLFGYLNHAVSMYENKYASREDIDAAMRLGCGLPMGPLALMDLIGIDTAYEILDTMYKQSRDRLHAPS
;
A
#
# COMPACT_ATOMS: atom_id res chain seq x y z
N VAL A 1 37.98 -4.12 -6.24
CA VAL A 1 36.91 -3.11 -6.14
C VAL A 1 35.76 -3.63 -5.29
N GLU A 2 35.89 -4.75 -4.54
CA GLU A 2 34.81 -5.37 -3.75
C GLU A 2 34.83 -5.03 -2.25
N GLY A 3 35.77 -4.20 -1.78
CA GLY A 3 35.92 -3.88 -0.37
C GLY A 3 35.24 -2.60 0.12
N SER A 4 34.70 -1.77 -0.78
CA SER A 4 34.19 -0.42 -0.44
C SER A 4 32.71 -0.40 -0.06
N SER A 5 31.91 -1.32 -0.58
CA SER A 5 30.45 -1.33 -0.41
C SER A 5 29.99 -1.74 1.00
N THR A 6 30.69 -2.68 1.63
CA THR A 6 30.27 -3.22 2.92
C THR A 6 30.58 -2.28 4.11
N ALA A 7 31.68 -1.54 4.02
CA ALA A 7 32.08 -0.59 5.07
C ALA A 7 31.17 0.67 5.08
N VAL A 8 30.72 1.14 3.91
CA VAL A 8 29.78 2.27 3.78
C VAL A 8 28.42 1.88 4.35
N MET A 9 27.95 0.66 4.10
CA MET A 9 26.67 0.16 4.63
C MET A 9 26.65 0.04 6.17
N VAL A 10 27.77 -0.32 6.81
CA VAL A 10 27.86 -0.45 8.27
C VAL A 10 27.86 0.92 8.95
N CYS A 11 28.58 1.90 8.42
CA CYS A 11 28.55 3.27 8.97
C CYS A 11 27.19 3.92 8.85
N ASP A 12 26.47 3.68 7.76
CA ASP A 12 25.13 4.23 7.52
C ASP A 12 24.07 3.58 8.47
N ARG A 13 24.21 2.29 8.78
CA ARG A 13 23.30 1.60 9.71
C ARG A 13 23.28 2.23 11.11
N GLU A 14 24.43 2.50 11.71
CA GLU A 14 24.51 3.12 13.04
C GLU A 14 23.93 4.54 13.03
N GLY A 15 24.25 5.33 12.00
CA GLY A 15 23.69 6.65 11.80
C GLY A 15 22.16 6.65 11.60
N ILE A 16 21.62 5.65 10.93
CA ILE A 16 20.17 5.46 10.79
C ILE A 16 19.54 5.07 12.13
N LEU A 17 20.09 4.05 12.80
CA LEU A 17 19.53 3.55 14.06
C LEU A 17 19.56 4.59 15.18
N SER A 18 20.58 5.46 15.21
CA SER A 18 20.65 6.54 16.20
C SER A 18 19.52 7.58 16.08
N ARG A 19 18.86 7.65 14.93
CA ARG A 19 17.72 8.54 14.66
C ARG A 19 16.36 7.86 14.89
N VAL A 20 16.35 6.55 15.13
CA VAL A 20 15.12 5.78 15.39
C VAL A 20 14.87 5.74 16.89
N ARG A 21 13.69 6.16 17.29
CA ARG A 21 13.20 6.05 18.66
C ARG A 21 12.03 5.07 18.71
N TRP A 22 12.15 4.05 19.53
CA TRP A 22 11.09 3.07 19.77
C TRP A 22 10.17 3.55 20.88
N SER A 23 8.87 3.40 20.70
CA SER A 23 7.86 3.72 21.70
C SER A 23 6.68 2.76 21.63
N THR A 24 6.00 2.59 22.75
CA THR A 24 4.73 1.87 22.88
C THR A 24 3.56 2.83 23.18
N SER A 25 3.82 4.14 23.14
CA SER A 25 2.82 5.16 23.42
C SER A 25 2.62 6.08 22.22
N LEU A 26 1.37 6.25 21.80
CA LEU A 26 1.02 7.22 20.74
C LEU A 26 1.27 8.68 21.19
N GLN A 27 1.30 8.96 22.49
CA GLN A 27 1.62 10.28 23.03
C GLN A 27 3.00 10.79 22.62
N ASP A 28 3.93 9.90 22.31
CA ASP A 28 5.25 10.27 21.82
C ASP A 28 5.23 10.88 20.41
N LEU A 29 4.09 10.82 19.72
CA LEU A 29 3.85 11.42 18.40
C LEU A 29 3.34 12.88 18.51
N ALA A 30 3.21 13.43 19.71
CA ALA A 30 2.68 14.79 19.95
C ALA A 30 3.46 15.93 19.26
N GLN A 31 4.62 15.66 18.67
CA GLN A 31 5.41 16.62 17.90
C GLN A 31 5.71 16.14 16.48
N ALA A 32 4.98 15.11 16.01
CA ALA A 32 5.19 14.57 14.67
C ALA A 32 4.63 15.52 13.61
N GLU A 33 5.39 15.74 12.54
CA GLU A 33 4.94 16.49 11.35
C GLU A 33 4.17 15.58 10.39
N LEU A 34 4.51 14.28 10.39
CA LEU A 34 3.85 13.22 9.61
C LEU A 34 3.77 11.96 10.46
N VAL A 35 2.62 11.31 10.44
CA VAL A 35 2.43 9.96 10.98
C VAL A 35 2.03 9.04 9.85
N VAL A 36 2.71 7.89 9.70
CA VAL A 36 2.33 6.84 8.75
C VAL A 36 1.82 5.65 9.55
N GLU A 37 0.52 5.40 9.49
CA GLU A 37 -0.14 4.27 10.11
C GLU A 37 0.04 3.01 9.24
N ALA A 38 0.47 1.90 9.86
CA ALA A 38 0.67 0.60 9.21
C ALA A 38 0.24 -0.57 10.11
N ILE A 39 -0.85 -0.39 10.86
CA ILE A 39 -1.44 -1.44 11.70
C ILE A 39 -2.26 -2.44 10.85
N PRO A 40 -2.74 -3.57 11.43
CA PRO A 40 -3.54 -4.55 10.69
C PRO A 40 -4.71 -3.94 9.90
N GLU A 41 -4.98 -4.51 8.72
CA GLU A 41 -5.94 -4.00 7.72
C GLU A 41 -7.39 -4.21 8.17
N ARG A 42 -7.77 -3.52 9.24
CA ARG A 42 -9.12 -3.53 9.83
C ARG A 42 -9.59 -2.10 10.06
N LEU A 43 -10.69 -1.76 9.42
CA LEU A 43 -11.21 -0.39 9.39
C LEU A 43 -11.44 0.17 10.81
N GLU A 44 -12.07 -0.61 11.69
CA GLU A 44 -12.40 -0.18 13.06
C GLU A 44 -11.13 0.15 13.87
N LEU A 45 -10.05 -0.64 13.69
CA LEU A 45 -8.79 -0.40 14.37
C LEU A 45 -8.12 0.88 13.85
N LYS A 46 -8.06 1.04 12.53
CA LYS A 46 -7.47 2.23 11.90
C LYS A 46 -8.26 3.49 12.26
N THR A 47 -9.58 3.44 12.20
CA THR A 47 -10.47 4.55 12.60
C THR A 47 -10.22 4.98 14.05
N ALA A 48 -10.11 4.03 14.98
CA ALA A 48 -9.82 4.33 16.38
C ALA A 48 -8.46 5.01 16.56
N VAL A 49 -7.42 4.49 15.87
CA VAL A 49 -6.07 5.09 15.92
C VAL A 49 -6.05 6.49 15.30
N PHE A 50 -6.74 6.70 14.17
CA PHE A 50 -6.83 8.03 13.55
C PHE A 50 -7.53 9.05 14.45
N ALA A 51 -8.61 8.66 15.12
CA ALA A 51 -9.31 9.50 16.08
C ALA A 51 -8.42 9.85 17.30
N GLU A 52 -7.58 8.92 17.77
CA GLU A 52 -6.63 9.16 18.85
C GLU A 52 -5.48 10.07 18.40
N LEU A 53 -4.89 9.82 17.22
CA LEU A 53 -3.84 10.65 16.63
C LEU A 53 -4.32 12.10 16.40
N ASP A 54 -5.58 12.28 16.03
CA ASP A 54 -6.19 13.59 15.85
C ASP A 54 -6.19 14.44 17.13
N GLN A 55 -6.28 13.79 18.29
CA GLN A 55 -6.22 14.48 19.58
C GLN A 55 -4.79 14.71 20.08
N ILE A 56 -3.84 13.88 19.66
CA ILE A 56 -2.47 13.89 20.15
C ILE A 56 -1.58 14.84 19.32
N CYS A 57 -1.70 14.75 18.00
CA CYS A 57 -0.80 15.43 17.06
C CYS A 57 -1.18 16.91 16.85
N PRO A 58 -0.22 17.78 16.53
CA PRO A 58 -0.49 19.17 16.14
C PRO A 58 -1.49 19.26 14.98
N PRO A 59 -2.26 20.35 14.86
CA PRO A 59 -3.28 20.49 13.81
C PRO A 59 -2.77 20.34 12.38
N ASP A 60 -1.51 20.71 12.15
CA ASP A 60 -0.88 20.66 10.82
C ASP A 60 -0.24 19.32 10.49
N THR A 61 -0.22 18.36 11.43
CA THR A 61 0.33 17.03 11.21
C THR A 61 -0.44 16.31 10.09
N ILE A 62 0.30 15.81 9.11
CA ILE A 62 -0.25 14.93 8.06
C ILE A 62 -0.44 13.53 8.65
N LEU A 63 -1.64 12.99 8.53
CA LEU A 63 -1.97 11.62 8.94
C LEU A 63 -2.08 10.74 7.70
N ALA A 64 -1.07 9.91 7.49
CA ALA A 64 -1.02 8.99 6.35
C ALA A 64 -1.38 7.56 6.78
N THR A 65 -2.02 6.80 5.90
CA THR A 65 -2.29 5.37 6.09
C THR A 65 -1.60 4.53 5.01
N ASN A 66 -0.99 3.41 5.42
CA ASN A 66 -0.43 2.41 4.50
C ASN A 66 -1.45 1.30 4.18
N THR A 67 -2.73 1.64 4.10
CA THR A 67 -3.76 0.69 3.67
C THR A 67 -3.55 0.25 2.24
N SER A 68 -3.94 -1.00 1.93
CA SER A 68 -3.90 -1.55 0.57
C SER A 68 -5.28 -1.58 -0.10
N SER A 69 -6.36 -1.50 0.69
CA SER A 69 -7.71 -1.74 0.17
C SER A 69 -8.81 -0.94 0.87
N LEU A 70 -8.55 -0.40 2.07
CA LEU A 70 -9.56 0.36 2.80
C LEU A 70 -9.66 1.79 2.27
N SER A 71 -10.85 2.39 2.37
CA SER A 71 -11.08 3.77 1.94
C SER A 71 -10.35 4.77 2.83
N VAL A 72 -9.48 5.55 2.22
CA VAL A 72 -8.79 6.67 2.88
C VAL A 72 -9.78 7.78 3.24
N THR A 73 -10.81 7.97 2.42
CA THR A 73 -11.91 8.91 2.69
C THR A 73 -12.64 8.53 3.98
N GLU A 74 -12.94 7.25 4.16
CA GLU A 74 -13.62 6.77 5.37
C GLU A 74 -12.77 6.97 6.63
N LEU A 75 -11.47 6.78 6.53
CA LEU A 75 -10.52 7.08 7.62
C LEU A 75 -10.43 8.59 7.87
N SER A 76 -10.46 9.41 6.83
CA SER A 76 -10.33 10.88 6.96
C SER A 76 -11.47 11.49 7.79
N VAL A 77 -12.70 11.01 7.62
CA VAL A 77 -13.86 11.53 8.37
C VAL A 77 -13.89 11.10 9.84
N ALA A 78 -13.00 10.19 10.24
CA ALA A 78 -12.80 9.86 11.65
C ALA A 78 -12.00 10.93 12.43
N THR A 79 -11.46 11.93 11.72
CA THR A 79 -10.63 13.00 12.29
C THR A 79 -11.31 14.37 12.14
N GLY A 80 -10.91 15.34 12.96
CA GLY A 80 -11.30 16.75 12.80
C GLY A 80 -10.53 17.48 11.69
N ARG A 81 -9.58 16.79 11.01
CA ARG A 81 -8.71 17.32 9.94
C ARG A 81 -8.71 16.46 8.67
N PRO A 82 -9.87 16.18 8.06
CA PRO A 82 -9.93 15.28 6.90
C PRO A 82 -9.07 15.73 5.72
N SER A 83 -8.81 17.04 5.59
CA SER A 83 -7.93 17.59 4.55
C SER A 83 -6.44 17.28 4.75
N LYS A 84 -6.02 16.89 5.95
CA LYS A 84 -4.65 16.47 6.31
C LYS A 84 -4.47 14.94 6.28
N VAL A 85 -5.49 14.19 5.84
CA VAL A 85 -5.43 12.73 5.73
C VAL A 85 -5.14 12.32 4.29
N ILE A 86 -4.22 11.34 4.13
CA ILE A 86 -3.75 10.86 2.83
C ILE A 86 -3.37 9.37 2.92
N GLY A 87 -3.40 8.66 1.81
CA GLY A 87 -2.81 7.32 1.72
C GLY A 87 -1.37 7.39 1.24
N MET A 88 -0.50 6.57 1.85
CA MET A 88 0.87 6.30 1.40
C MET A 88 1.06 4.78 1.32
N HIS A 89 0.68 4.19 0.20
CA HIS A 89 0.73 2.74 0.03
C HIS A 89 2.12 2.30 -0.45
N PHE A 90 2.86 1.67 0.46
CA PHE A 90 4.17 1.06 0.20
C PHE A 90 4.01 -0.40 -0.21
N PHE A 91 4.86 -0.85 -1.12
CA PHE A 91 4.92 -2.25 -1.57
C PHE A 91 6.00 -3.01 -0.82
N ASN A 92 5.71 -4.24 -0.41
CA ASN A 92 6.65 -5.10 0.30
C ASN A 92 7.65 -5.77 -0.66
N PRO A 93 8.94 -5.81 -0.31
CA PRO A 93 9.58 -5.20 0.86
C PRO A 93 9.77 -3.68 0.69
N ALA A 94 9.23 -2.89 1.60
CA ALA A 94 9.23 -1.43 1.50
C ALA A 94 10.62 -0.79 1.23
N PRO A 95 11.75 -1.27 1.79
CA PRO A 95 13.08 -0.72 1.46
C PRO A 95 13.52 -0.97 0.01
N VAL A 96 13.00 -2.01 -0.65
CA VAL A 96 13.43 -2.48 -1.97
C VAL A 96 12.54 -1.94 -3.09
N MET A 97 11.24 -1.99 -2.87
CA MET A 97 10.26 -1.58 -3.88
C MET A 97 10.31 -0.08 -4.12
N LYS A 98 10.34 0.30 -5.39
CA LYS A 98 10.50 1.70 -5.81
C LYS A 98 9.22 2.51 -5.77
N LEU A 99 8.06 1.85 -5.87
CA LEU A 99 6.76 2.51 -5.96
C LEU A 99 6.19 2.88 -4.59
N VAL A 100 5.59 4.05 -4.52
CA VAL A 100 4.61 4.46 -3.51
C VAL A 100 3.38 4.99 -4.23
N GLU A 101 2.22 4.42 -3.98
CA GLU A 101 0.97 5.04 -4.40
C GLU A 101 0.57 6.09 -3.36
N VAL A 102 0.31 7.31 -3.82
CA VAL A 102 -0.16 8.44 -3.01
C VAL A 102 -1.66 8.58 -3.26
N ILE A 103 -2.46 8.26 -2.25
CA ILE A 103 -3.92 8.20 -2.40
C ILE A 103 -4.54 9.47 -1.81
N SER A 104 -5.06 10.32 -2.70
CA SER A 104 -5.78 11.53 -2.31
C SER A 104 -7.27 11.29 -2.23
N THR A 105 -7.91 11.88 -1.23
CA THR A 105 -9.37 11.93 -1.12
C THR A 105 -9.91 13.19 -1.81
N VAL A 106 -11.22 13.29 -1.92
CA VAL A 106 -11.87 14.49 -2.46
C VAL A 106 -11.70 15.76 -1.59
N VAL A 107 -11.22 15.59 -0.36
CA VAL A 107 -11.01 16.69 0.60
C VAL A 107 -9.55 16.88 0.98
N THR A 108 -8.63 16.03 0.53
CA THR A 108 -7.19 16.19 0.79
C THR A 108 -6.68 17.49 0.18
N GLU A 109 -6.00 18.32 0.96
CA GLU A 109 -5.43 19.58 0.49
C GLU A 109 -4.30 19.34 -0.53
N PRO A 110 -4.21 20.13 -1.61
CA PRO A 110 -3.13 19.99 -2.60
C PRO A 110 -1.72 20.05 -1.98
N GLY A 111 -1.50 20.94 -1.01
CA GLY A 111 -0.21 21.04 -0.32
C GLY A 111 0.19 19.78 0.45
N VAL A 112 -0.78 19.00 0.94
CA VAL A 112 -0.51 17.70 1.57
C VAL A 112 -0.03 16.66 0.54
N ILE A 113 -0.59 16.70 -0.67
CA ILE A 113 -0.17 15.83 -1.77
C ILE A 113 1.27 16.20 -2.15
N ASP A 114 1.56 17.48 -2.38
CA ASP A 114 2.88 17.99 -2.75
C ASP A 114 3.95 17.60 -1.71
N ASP A 115 3.65 17.74 -0.42
CA ASP A 115 4.55 17.39 0.69
C ASP A 115 4.87 15.88 0.71
N VAL A 116 3.87 15.03 0.48
CA VAL A 116 4.02 13.56 0.47
C VAL A 116 4.78 13.10 -0.78
N GLU A 117 4.52 13.67 -1.95
CA GLU A 117 5.28 13.42 -3.19
C GLU A 117 6.75 13.82 -3.02
N ALA A 118 7.00 15.00 -2.45
CA ALA A 118 8.36 15.45 -2.14
C ALA A 118 9.07 14.50 -1.15
N LEU A 119 8.35 13.98 -0.16
CA LEU A 119 8.90 12.98 0.75
C LEU A 119 9.22 11.67 0.02
N ALA A 120 8.32 11.16 -0.83
CA ALA A 120 8.56 9.94 -1.62
C ALA A 120 9.82 10.08 -2.48
N ALA A 121 10.00 11.23 -3.15
CA ALA A 121 11.21 11.52 -3.92
C ALA A 121 12.48 11.52 -3.05
N ARG A 122 12.44 12.13 -1.85
CA ARG A 122 13.55 12.11 -0.88
C ARG A 122 13.89 10.71 -0.39
N LEU A 123 12.91 9.81 -0.31
CA LEU A 123 13.11 8.39 0.01
C LEU A 123 13.64 7.57 -1.17
N GLY A 124 13.89 8.20 -2.33
CA GLY A 124 14.36 7.53 -3.55
C GLY A 124 13.30 6.63 -4.18
N LYS A 125 12.04 6.95 -3.98
CA LYS A 125 10.89 6.25 -4.56
C LYS A 125 10.27 7.04 -5.69
N THR A 126 9.53 6.33 -6.53
CA THR A 126 8.65 6.93 -7.54
C THR A 126 7.24 6.93 -6.96
N ASP A 127 6.67 8.11 -6.83
CA ASP A 127 5.28 8.29 -6.44
C ASP A 127 4.35 8.19 -7.65
N VAL A 128 3.14 7.71 -7.40
CA VAL A 128 2.04 7.73 -8.36
C VAL A 128 0.78 8.16 -7.60
N THR A 129 0.27 9.32 -7.95
CA THR A 129 -0.93 9.87 -7.28
C THR A 129 -2.19 9.31 -7.91
N VAL A 130 -3.12 8.87 -7.06
CA VAL A 130 -4.37 8.21 -7.44
C VAL A 130 -5.50 8.60 -6.51
N GLY A 131 -6.74 8.57 -7.02
CA GLY A 131 -7.93 8.75 -6.20
C GLY A 131 -8.26 7.54 -5.34
N ASP A 132 -9.00 7.77 -4.26
CA ASP A 132 -9.39 6.75 -3.28
C ASP A 132 -10.41 5.76 -3.87
N LYS A 133 -9.91 4.64 -4.37
CA LYS A 133 -10.70 3.47 -4.82
C LYS A 133 -10.01 2.20 -4.36
N ALA A 134 -10.80 1.19 -4.01
CA ALA A 134 -10.30 -0.10 -3.55
C ALA A 134 -9.26 -0.72 -4.51
N GLY A 135 -8.11 -1.11 -3.95
CA GLY A 135 -6.99 -1.67 -4.69
C GLY A 135 -6.15 -0.66 -5.48
N PHE A 136 -6.49 0.62 -5.43
CA PHE A 136 -5.81 1.74 -6.08
C PHE A 136 -5.51 1.47 -7.56
N ILE A 137 -4.26 1.46 -7.99
CA ILE A 137 -3.88 1.09 -9.37
C ILE A 137 -3.32 -0.33 -9.42
N ALA A 138 -2.24 -0.57 -8.66
CA ALA A 138 -1.48 -1.80 -8.80
C ALA A 138 -2.30 -3.03 -8.42
N ASN A 139 -2.94 -3.02 -7.26
CA ASN A 139 -3.75 -4.16 -6.81
C ASN A 139 -5.02 -4.33 -7.65
N ALA A 140 -5.68 -3.22 -8.04
CA ALA A 140 -6.88 -3.31 -8.88
C ALA A 140 -6.60 -4.01 -10.22
N LEU A 141 -5.49 -3.68 -10.87
CA LEU A 141 -5.10 -4.32 -12.13
C LEU A 141 -4.57 -5.74 -11.91
N LEU A 142 -3.71 -5.93 -10.91
CA LEU A 142 -3.09 -7.23 -10.64
C LEU A 142 -4.14 -8.27 -10.26
N PHE A 143 -4.98 -7.99 -9.27
CA PHE A 143 -5.95 -8.98 -8.78
C PHE A 143 -7.06 -9.25 -9.79
N GLY A 144 -7.46 -8.27 -10.60
CA GLY A 144 -8.35 -8.50 -11.74
C GLY A 144 -7.74 -9.46 -12.77
N TYR A 145 -6.45 -9.29 -13.09
CA TYR A 145 -5.71 -10.18 -13.96
C TYR A 145 -5.58 -11.60 -13.38
N LEU A 146 -5.19 -11.72 -12.09
CA LEU A 146 -5.05 -13.02 -11.42
C LEU A 146 -6.38 -13.76 -11.33
N ASN A 147 -7.46 -13.08 -10.98
CA ASN A 147 -8.80 -13.63 -10.93
C ASN A 147 -9.26 -14.16 -12.30
N HIS A 148 -8.96 -13.41 -13.37
CA HIS A 148 -9.27 -13.87 -14.72
C HIS A 148 -8.49 -15.15 -15.10
N ALA A 149 -7.24 -15.27 -14.69
CA ALA A 149 -6.44 -16.49 -14.90
C ALA A 149 -7.02 -17.69 -14.14
N VAL A 150 -7.53 -17.49 -12.92
CA VAL A 150 -8.26 -18.53 -12.17
C VAL A 150 -9.51 -18.97 -12.93
N SER A 151 -10.32 -18.00 -13.41
CA SER A 151 -11.52 -18.32 -14.22
C SER A 151 -11.20 -19.12 -15.48
N MET A 152 -10.09 -18.82 -16.17
CA MET A 152 -9.65 -19.61 -17.34
C MET A 152 -9.33 -21.06 -16.97
N TYR A 153 -8.66 -21.26 -15.83
CA TYR A 153 -8.34 -22.60 -15.32
C TYR A 153 -9.61 -23.36 -14.89
N GLU A 154 -10.51 -22.75 -14.14
CA GLU A 154 -11.77 -23.36 -13.70
C GLU A 154 -12.66 -23.78 -14.88
N ASN A 155 -12.73 -22.95 -15.91
CA ASN A 155 -13.46 -23.23 -17.13
C ASN A 155 -12.76 -24.25 -18.04
N LYS A 156 -11.63 -24.85 -17.61
CA LYS A 156 -10.85 -25.83 -18.38
C LYS A 156 -10.42 -25.31 -19.76
N TYR A 157 -10.19 -24.00 -19.86
CA TYR A 157 -9.74 -23.37 -21.10
C TYR A 157 -8.30 -23.75 -21.43
N ALA A 158 -7.44 -23.81 -20.41
CA ALA A 158 -6.06 -24.29 -20.51
C ALA A 158 -5.61 -24.92 -19.19
N SER A 159 -4.49 -25.65 -19.22
CA SER A 159 -3.84 -26.14 -18.01
C SER A 159 -3.20 -24.98 -17.23
N ARG A 160 -2.96 -25.19 -15.94
CA ARG A 160 -2.22 -24.24 -15.09
C ARG A 160 -0.85 -23.90 -15.70
N GLU A 161 -0.12 -24.92 -16.12
CA GLU A 161 1.21 -24.82 -16.69
C GLU A 161 1.20 -23.98 -17.99
N ASP A 162 0.20 -24.19 -18.84
CA ASP A 162 0.07 -23.46 -20.10
C ASP A 162 -0.30 -21.99 -19.88
N ILE A 163 -1.20 -21.68 -18.94
CA ILE A 163 -1.56 -20.30 -18.57
C ILE A 163 -0.31 -19.56 -18.06
N ASP A 164 0.42 -20.17 -17.13
CA ASP A 164 1.63 -19.58 -16.57
C ASP A 164 2.75 -19.42 -17.62
N ALA A 165 2.94 -20.43 -18.47
CA ALA A 165 3.93 -20.38 -19.56
C ALA A 165 3.59 -19.29 -20.58
N ALA A 166 2.32 -19.18 -20.98
CA ALA A 166 1.86 -18.17 -21.93
C ALA A 166 2.16 -16.75 -21.44
N MET A 167 1.90 -16.47 -20.17
CA MET A 167 2.13 -15.15 -19.60
C MET A 167 3.62 -14.84 -19.37
N ARG A 168 4.41 -15.84 -18.99
CA ARG A 168 5.86 -15.67 -18.85
C ARG A 168 6.57 -15.49 -20.19
N LEU A 169 6.27 -16.35 -21.15
CA LEU A 169 7.00 -16.40 -22.43
C LEU A 169 6.40 -15.47 -23.49
N GLY A 170 5.08 -15.30 -23.48
CA GLY A 170 4.39 -14.44 -24.44
C GLY A 170 4.34 -12.96 -24.03
N CYS A 171 4.23 -12.69 -22.72
CA CYS A 171 4.12 -11.32 -22.19
C CYS A 171 5.37 -10.86 -21.42
N GLY A 172 6.38 -11.72 -21.24
CA GLY A 172 7.62 -11.37 -20.55
C GLY A 172 7.48 -11.14 -19.04
N LEU A 173 6.41 -11.68 -18.42
CA LEU A 173 6.23 -11.56 -16.98
C LEU A 173 7.25 -12.44 -16.22
N PRO A 174 7.76 -11.99 -15.07
CA PRO A 174 8.74 -12.76 -14.30
C PRO A 174 8.17 -14.04 -13.73
N MET A 175 6.85 -14.10 -13.49
CA MET A 175 6.12 -15.22 -12.92
C MET A 175 4.75 -15.35 -13.60
N GLY A 176 4.25 -16.57 -13.74
CA GLY A 176 2.91 -16.82 -14.24
C GLY A 176 1.83 -16.46 -13.18
N PRO A 177 0.60 -16.19 -13.62
CA PRO A 177 -0.45 -15.70 -12.72
C PRO A 177 -0.86 -16.70 -11.65
N LEU A 178 -0.95 -17.98 -11.97
CA LEU A 178 -1.37 -19.00 -11.00
C LEU A 178 -0.23 -19.34 -10.01
N ALA A 179 1.02 -19.31 -10.46
CA ALA A 179 2.18 -19.40 -9.57
C ALA A 179 2.29 -18.18 -8.65
N LEU A 180 1.96 -16.98 -9.15
CA LEU A 180 1.93 -15.76 -8.32
C LEU A 180 0.78 -15.83 -7.30
N MET A 181 -0.38 -16.36 -7.68
CA MET A 181 -1.51 -16.57 -6.77
C MET A 181 -1.13 -17.50 -5.60
N ASP A 182 -0.41 -18.59 -5.88
CA ASP A 182 0.10 -19.50 -4.84
C ASP A 182 1.13 -18.80 -3.91
N LEU A 183 1.97 -17.93 -4.48
CA LEU A 183 2.96 -17.18 -3.70
C LEU A 183 2.31 -16.15 -2.76
N ILE A 184 1.26 -15.48 -3.21
CA ILE A 184 0.49 -14.52 -2.41
C ILE A 184 -0.31 -15.24 -1.32
N GLY A 185 -0.82 -16.42 -1.62
CA GLY A 185 -1.81 -17.17 -0.86
C GLY A 185 -3.22 -16.94 -1.37
N ILE A 186 -3.94 -18.02 -1.62
CA ILE A 186 -5.29 -17.99 -2.21
C ILE A 186 -6.29 -17.31 -1.27
N ASP A 187 -6.17 -17.54 0.03
CA ASP A 187 -6.96 -16.91 1.09
C ASP A 187 -6.78 -15.39 1.09
N THR A 188 -5.52 -14.93 1.08
CA THR A 188 -5.19 -13.50 0.99
C THR A 188 -5.72 -12.87 -0.30
N ALA A 189 -5.56 -13.55 -1.43
CA ALA A 189 -6.05 -13.07 -2.72
C ALA A 189 -7.59 -12.98 -2.76
N TYR A 190 -8.27 -13.96 -2.17
CA TYR A 190 -9.72 -13.96 -2.03
C TYR A 190 -10.20 -12.77 -1.19
N GLU A 191 -9.59 -12.52 -0.03
CA GLU A 191 -9.95 -11.40 0.86
C GLU A 191 -9.77 -10.04 0.16
N ILE A 192 -8.70 -9.87 -0.61
CA ILE A 192 -8.44 -8.65 -1.37
C ILE A 192 -9.51 -8.46 -2.46
N LEU A 193 -9.78 -9.50 -3.25
CA LEU A 193 -10.79 -9.47 -4.30
C LEU A 193 -12.19 -9.19 -3.73
N ASP A 194 -12.56 -9.87 -2.65
CA ASP A 194 -13.88 -9.70 -1.98
C ASP A 194 -14.04 -8.27 -1.47
N THR A 195 -12.99 -7.70 -0.87
CA THR A 195 -12.98 -6.30 -0.40
C THR A 195 -13.17 -5.34 -1.57
N MET A 196 -12.39 -5.50 -2.65
CA MET A 196 -12.51 -4.66 -3.84
C MET A 196 -13.89 -4.80 -4.50
N TYR A 197 -14.42 -6.02 -4.58
CA TYR A 197 -15.75 -6.26 -5.15
C TYR A 197 -16.87 -5.65 -4.30
N LYS A 198 -16.80 -5.77 -2.97
CA LYS A 198 -17.79 -5.17 -2.06
C LYS A 198 -17.84 -3.65 -2.20
N GLN A 199 -16.72 -2.99 -2.42
CA GLN A 199 -16.65 -1.55 -2.56
C GLN A 199 -17.03 -1.07 -3.98
N SER A 200 -16.49 -1.69 -5.02
CA SER A 200 -16.66 -1.22 -6.41
C SER A 200 -17.84 -1.84 -7.15
N ARG A 201 -18.26 -3.06 -6.77
CA ARG A 201 -19.20 -3.92 -7.51
C ARG A 201 -18.73 -4.22 -8.94
N ASP A 202 -17.45 -4.05 -9.22
CA ASP A 202 -16.86 -4.40 -10.50
C ASP A 202 -16.71 -5.92 -10.61
N ARG A 203 -17.28 -6.49 -11.66
CA ARG A 203 -17.24 -7.94 -11.92
C ARG A 203 -15.82 -8.49 -12.10
N LEU A 204 -14.87 -7.65 -12.51
CA LEU A 204 -13.46 -8.05 -12.63
C LEU A 204 -12.86 -8.49 -11.29
N HIS A 205 -13.41 -7.96 -10.19
CA HIS A 205 -12.95 -8.26 -8.84
C HIS A 205 -13.84 -9.27 -8.11
N ALA A 206 -14.94 -9.73 -8.73
CA ALA A 206 -15.77 -10.79 -8.14
C ALA A 206 -14.93 -12.08 -8.05
N PRO A 207 -14.66 -12.62 -6.83
CA PRO A 207 -13.85 -13.82 -6.70
C PRO A 207 -14.44 -14.99 -7.50
N SER A 208 -13.58 -15.70 -8.23
CA SER A 208 -13.92 -16.95 -8.94
C SER A 208 -14.12 -18.10 -7.97
#